data_095e8d607017957cc4b89720830d8a35
#
_entry.id   095e8d607017957cc4b89720830d8a35
#
_cell.length_a   1.000
_cell.length_b   1.000
_cell.length_c   1.000
_cell.angle_alpha   90.00
_cell.angle_beta   90.00
_cell.angle_gamma   90.00
#
_symmetry.space_group_name_H-M   'P 1'
#
loop_
_entity.id
_entity.type
_entity.pdbx_description
1 polymer ?
#
loop_
_entity_poly.entity_id
_entity_poly.type
_entity_poly.pdbx_seq_one_letter_code
_entity_poly.pdbx_strand_id
1 'polypeptide(L)'
;MHARDIFLDKSYRNASGRQAFYAATYEAVDEVYTFYQELQGQAFQTTLEDFWTAFQEWAKAPDDSVQQNLVIQKANLFVSRSNAVYTGLSDYQSTINTQISDDIDRINELGNTIFKLNLEIQKVESGNVETAMTLRDERDNALDELASYVDISYKENSDGIVKVSVEGVEFVDEARCYEMGKNRDEITGFVTPYWTHLSDIENGDYDNVFSFTTPISSDLNNDLGELKALILARGDRKATYKDIVGLTSDEYNRSTADSIATGMSVMLQAQAQLDQLVHGMITAINDTLCPNTTLGELTGNTASLTGTDENGNIVTITSGMKVLDTKNCSTGSDKQIPPQELFTRLGTERYTKVSVQETDANGNTVTNDYYVYNEESETDTSKQYTLASVSVNDKLVEQESLLPHLSQNGKVNYDLAQKVAALWKGEYLTLDPDDTNKVTFIDYYNNMVGAFGTIGSVYESTSTSLSGTVTAVDNQRSQVMGVSSDEELTKMIKFQNAYNASSRFINVVNEMIESMITQLGS
;
A
#
# COMPACT_ATOMS: atom_id res chain seq x y z
N MET A 1 0.57 24.27 42.75
CA MET A 1 1.70 23.47 42.26
C MET A 1 1.11 22.48 41.30
N HIS A 2 1.46 22.55 40.03
CA HIS A 2 1.03 21.54 39.04
C HIS A 2 1.90 20.29 39.29
N ALA A 3 1.31 19.26 39.90
CA ALA A 3 1.98 18.00 40.12
C ALA A 3 1.92 17.23 38.78
N ARG A 4 3.03 17.20 38.04
CA ARG A 4 3.13 16.47 36.80
C ARG A 4 4.28 15.48 36.89
N ASP A 5 4.07 14.29 36.40
CA ASP A 5 5.08 13.25 36.35
C ASP A 5 5.61 13.11 34.92
N ILE A 6 6.80 13.65 34.67
CA ILE A 6 7.46 13.62 33.36
C ILE A 6 7.67 12.17 32.85
N PHE A 7 7.81 11.21 33.76
CA PHE A 7 7.97 9.81 33.38
C PHE A 7 6.65 9.25 32.83
N LEU A 8 5.53 9.56 33.48
CA LEU A 8 4.21 9.15 33.01
C LEU A 8 3.84 9.82 31.67
N ASP A 9 4.20 11.09 31.48
CA ASP A 9 3.98 11.78 30.21
C ASP A 9 4.79 11.13 29.06
N LYS A 10 6.05 10.81 29.30
CA LYS A 10 6.87 10.09 28.32
C LYS A 10 6.32 8.70 28.04
N SER A 11 5.88 7.98 29.06
CA SER A 11 5.30 6.64 28.91
C SER A 11 4.00 6.68 28.12
N TYR A 12 3.15 7.69 28.37
CA TYR A 12 1.91 7.91 27.63
C TYR A 12 2.19 8.17 26.13
N ARG A 13 3.07 9.13 25.84
CA ARG A 13 3.42 9.52 24.46
C ARG A 13 4.03 8.37 23.68
N ASN A 14 4.91 7.59 24.29
CA ASN A 14 5.48 6.39 23.65
C ASN A 14 4.41 5.32 23.41
N ALA A 15 3.54 5.05 24.41
CA ALA A 15 2.46 4.08 24.26
C ALA A 15 1.44 4.52 23.20
N SER A 16 1.09 5.82 23.16
CA SER A 16 0.17 6.40 22.19
C SER A 16 0.73 6.32 20.75
N GLY A 17 2.00 6.70 20.57
CA GLY A 17 2.66 6.62 19.25
C GLY A 17 2.76 5.19 18.73
N ARG A 18 3.05 4.23 19.61
CA ARG A 18 3.07 2.80 19.25
C ARG A 18 1.68 2.28 18.92
N GLN A 19 0.69 2.63 19.71
CA GLN A 19 -0.70 2.25 19.45
C GLN A 19 -1.19 2.81 18.11
N ALA A 20 -0.88 4.09 17.80
CA ALA A 20 -1.24 4.71 16.53
C ALA A 20 -0.56 4.01 15.33
N PHE A 21 0.71 3.62 15.46
CA PHE A 21 1.42 2.84 14.42
C PHE A 21 0.71 1.52 14.11
N TYR A 22 0.39 0.73 15.14
CA TYR A 22 -0.26 -0.57 14.92
C TYR A 22 -1.73 -0.45 14.52
N ALA A 23 -2.43 0.61 14.96
CA ALA A 23 -3.80 0.87 14.55
C ALA A 23 -3.89 1.22 13.04
N ALA A 24 -3.04 2.12 12.56
CA ALA A 24 -3.01 2.49 11.15
C ALA A 24 -2.58 1.32 10.26
N THR A 25 -1.63 0.50 10.71
CA THR A 25 -1.24 -0.71 9.98
C THR A 25 -2.38 -1.74 9.93
N TYR A 26 -3.10 -1.94 11.04
CA TYR A 26 -4.27 -2.82 11.10
C TYR A 26 -5.36 -2.35 10.13
N GLU A 27 -5.70 -1.06 10.14
CA GLU A 27 -6.71 -0.48 9.27
C GLU A 27 -6.38 -0.72 7.79
N ALA A 28 -5.11 -0.55 7.40
CA ALA A 28 -4.68 -0.83 6.04
C ALA A 28 -4.83 -2.31 5.65
N VAL A 29 -4.52 -3.23 6.56
CA VAL A 29 -4.65 -4.68 6.32
C VAL A 29 -6.13 -5.10 6.27
N ASP A 30 -6.97 -4.56 7.15
CA ASP A 30 -8.40 -4.89 7.24
C ASP A 30 -9.14 -4.42 5.99
N GLU A 31 -8.81 -3.24 5.47
CA GLU A 31 -9.38 -2.72 4.23
C GLU A 31 -8.98 -3.60 3.03
N VAL A 32 -7.71 -4.02 2.93
CA VAL A 32 -7.26 -4.99 1.91
C VAL A 32 -8.04 -6.31 2.02
N TYR A 33 -8.19 -6.81 3.24
CA TYR A 33 -8.95 -8.04 3.50
C TYR A 33 -10.41 -7.91 3.06
N THR A 34 -11.02 -6.75 3.30
CA THR A 34 -12.38 -6.43 2.87
C THR A 34 -12.50 -6.42 1.34
N PHE A 35 -11.54 -5.83 0.62
CA PHE A 35 -11.53 -5.87 -0.85
C PHE A 35 -11.46 -7.29 -1.41
N TYR A 36 -10.74 -8.18 -0.77
CA TYR A 36 -10.65 -9.57 -1.22
C TYR A 36 -11.91 -10.38 -0.91
N GLN A 37 -12.55 -10.18 0.23
CA GLN A 37 -13.71 -10.99 0.61
C GLN A 37 -15.00 -10.58 -0.08
N GLU A 38 -15.30 -9.28 -0.22
CA GLU A 38 -16.57 -8.84 -0.77
C GLU A 38 -16.50 -7.49 -1.50
N LEU A 39 -16.39 -7.51 -2.80
CA LEU A 39 -16.82 -6.39 -3.62
C LEU A 39 -18.26 -6.67 -4.11
N GLN A 40 -19.23 -5.93 -3.57
CA GLN A 40 -20.62 -5.90 -4.04
C GLN A 40 -21.37 -7.24 -4.02
N GLY A 41 -21.18 -8.06 -2.98
CA GLY A 41 -22.02 -9.24 -2.74
C GLY A 41 -21.76 -10.45 -3.64
N GLN A 42 -20.64 -10.49 -4.37
CA GLN A 42 -20.14 -11.68 -5.06
C GLN A 42 -18.66 -11.87 -4.76
N ALA A 43 -18.34 -12.90 -4.02
CA ALA A 43 -16.95 -13.24 -3.72
C ALA A 43 -16.14 -13.46 -5.01
N PHE A 44 -14.91 -12.96 -5.04
CA PHE A 44 -13.98 -13.18 -6.16
C PHE A 44 -13.78 -14.70 -6.41
N GLN A 45 -13.75 -15.48 -5.34
CA GLN A 45 -13.68 -16.94 -5.42
C GLN A 45 -14.79 -17.55 -6.29
N THR A 46 -16.04 -17.10 -6.12
CA THR A 46 -17.16 -17.59 -6.94
C THR A 46 -16.95 -17.29 -8.43
N THR A 47 -16.34 -16.15 -8.74
CA THR A 47 -15.99 -15.80 -10.14
C THR A 47 -14.93 -16.74 -10.72
N LEU A 48 -13.93 -17.13 -9.93
CA LEU A 48 -12.92 -18.12 -10.31
C LEU A 48 -13.55 -19.51 -10.56
N GLU A 49 -14.42 -19.96 -9.67
CA GLU A 49 -15.11 -21.26 -9.77
C GLU A 49 -16.08 -21.30 -10.97
N ASP A 50 -16.82 -20.23 -11.19
CA ASP A 50 -17.71 -20.08 -12.33
C ASP A 50 -16.93 -20.09 -13.66
N PHE A 51 -15.78 -19.44 -13.71
CA PHE A 51 -14.94 -19.42 -14.89
C PHE A 51 -14.39 -20.83 -15.19
N TRP A 52 -13.94 -21.54 -14.16
CA TRP A 52 -13.58 -22.94 -14.29
C TRP A 52 -14.73 -23.81 -14.81
N THR A 53 -15.91 -23.64 -14.22
CA THR A 53 -17.12 -24.39 -14.65
C THR A 53 -17.43 -24.15 -16.12
N ALA A 54 -17.29 -22.93 -16.63
CA ALA A 54 -17.48 -22.62 -18.04
C ALA A 54 -16.51 -23.41 -18.95
N PHE A 55 -15.23 -23.54 -18.56
CA PHE A 55 -14.30 -24.37 -19.31
C PHE A 55 -14.60 -25.86 -19.23
N GLN A 56 -15.12 -26.35 -18.11
CA GLN A 56 -15.55 -27.74 -17.99
C GLN A 56 -16.75 -28.05 -18.89
N GLU A 57 -17.71 -27.12 -19.03
CA GLU A 57 -18.83 -27.27 -19.95
C GLU A 57 -18.37 -27.18 -21.41
N TRP A 58 -17.48 -26.22 -21.73
CA TRP A 58 -16.90 -26.11 -23.06
C TRP A 58 -16.12 -27.38 -23.46
N ALA A 59 -15.41 -28.02 -22.53
CA ALA A 59 -14.65 -29.25 -22.80
C ALA A 59 -15.56 -30.45 -23.21
N LYS A 60 -16.86 -30.41 -22.91
CA LYS A 60 -17.82 -31.44 -23.34
C LYS A 60 -18.28 -31.27 -24.78
N ALA A 61 -18.37 -30.04 -25.26
CA ALA A 61 -18.77 -29.67 -26.61
C ALA A 61 -18.02 -28.41 -27.10
N PRO A 62 -16.74 -28.55 -27.54
CA PRO A 62 -15.90 -27.39 -27.86
C PRO A 62 -16.35 -26.60 -29.09
N ASP A 63 -17.15 -27.22 -29.98
CA ASP A 63 -17.73 -26.62 -31.19
C ASP A 63 -19.13 -26.01 -30.97
N ASP A 64 -19.69 -26.13 -29.75
CA ASP A 64 -20.96 -25.50 -29.42
C ASP A 64 -20.77 -24.00 -29.12
N SER A 65 -21.41 -23.15 -29.93
CA SER A 65 -21.35 -21.70 -29.80
C SER A 65 -21.88 -21.20 -28.44
N VAL A 66 -22.84 -21.90 -27.83
CA VAL A 66 -23.36 -21.53 -26.49
C VAL A 66 -22.28 -21.72 -25.42
N GLN A 67 -21.49 -22.80 -25.52
CA GLN A 67 -20.41 -23.07 -24.57
C GLN A 67 -19.23 -22.11 -24.80
N GLN A 68 -18.90 -21.82 -26.07
CA GLN A 68 -17.89 -20.83 -26.41
C GLN A 68 -18.26 -19.44 -25.86
N ASN A 69 -19.50 -19.01 -26.07
CA ASN A 69 -19.99 -17.74 -25.56
C ASN A 69 -19.96 -17.72 -24.02
N LEU A 70 -20.34 -18.81 -23.35
CA LEU A 70 -20.28 -18.91 -21.89
C LEU A 70 -18.85 -18.67 -21.37
N VAL A 71 -17.84 -19.28 -21.99
CA VAL A 71 -16.42 -19.06 -21.64
C VAL A 71 -16.05 -17.58 -21.77
N ILE A 72 -16.39 -16.93 -22.88
CA ILE A 72 -16.09 -15.52 -23.13
C ILE A 72 -16.80 -14.61 -22.13
N GLN A 73 -18.08 -14.87 -21.82
CA GLN A 73 -18.81 -14.10 -20.82
C GLN A 73 -18.20 -14.24 -19.43
N LYS A 74 -17.78 -15.46 -19.03
CA LYS A 74 -17.15 -15.68 -17.73
C LYS A 74 -15.72 -15.11 -17.69
N ALA A 75 -14.99 -15.11 -18.80
CA ALA A 75 -13.72 -14.41 -18.94
C ALA A 75 -13.88 -12.89 -18.75
N ASN A 76 -14.90 -12.28 -19.38
CA ASN A 76 -15.22 -10.87 -19.19
C ASN A 76 -15.57 -10.54 -17.73
N LEU A 77 -16.39 -11.39 -17.10
CA LEU A 77 -16.74 -11.21 -15.69
C LEU A 77 -15.51 -11.32 -14.79
N PHE A 78 -14.62 -12.29 -15.05
CA PHE A 78 -13.38 -12.48 -14.33
C PHE A 78 -12.48 -11.23 -14.43
N VAL A 79 -12.21 -10.74 -15.65
CA VAL A 79 -11.39 -9.53 -15.85
C VAL A 79 -12.04 -8.31 -15.20
N SER A 80 -13.34 -8.10 -15.40
CA SER A 80 -14.05 -6.98 -14.80
C SER A 80 -13.98 -7.01 -13.27
N ARG A 81 -14.08 -8.19 -12.68
CA ARG A 81 -14.04 -8.35 -11.22
C ARG A 81 -12.62 -8.14 -10.69
N SER A 82 -11.62 -8.70 -11.35
CA SER A 82 -10.21 -8.50 -11.03
C SER A 82 -9.83 -7.02 -11.09
N ASN A 83 -10.27 -6.33 -12.13
CA ASN A 83 -10.06 -4.88 -12.27
C ASN A 83 -10.78 -4.07 -11.18
N ALA A 84 -11.98 -4.50 -10.76
CA ALA A 84 -12.70 -3.81 -9.68
C ALA A 84 -11.93 -3.92 -8.35
N VAL A 85 -11.40 -5.11 -8.01
CA VAL A 85 -10.55 -5.29 -6.82
C VAL A 85 -9.28 -4.44 -6.92
N TYR A 86 -8.58 -4.51 -8.05
CA TYR A 86 -7.35 -3.73 -8.27
C TYR A 86 -7.58 -2.23 -8.19
N THR A 87 -8.71 -1.75 -8.75
CA THR A 87 -9.10 -0.33 -8.68
C THR A 87 -9.38 0.07 -7.23
N GLY A 88 -10.13 -0.75 -6.48
CA GLY A 88 -10.38 -0.52 -5.06
C GLY A 88 -9.08 -0.40 -4.25
N LEU A 89 -8.14 -1.33 -4.44
CA LEU A 89 -6.82 -1.26 -3.81
C LEU A 89 -6.04 0.01 -4.22
N SER A 90 -6.08 0.39 -5.50
CA SER A 90 -5.39 1.59 -5.99
C SER A 90 -6.01 2.89 -5.46
N ASP A 91 -7.34 2.95 -5.35
CA ASP A 91 -8.06 4.09 -4.80
C ASP A 91 -7.79 4.23 -3.30
N TYR A 92 -7.76 3.12 -2.57
CA TYR A 92 -7.40 3.11 -1.16
C TYR A 92 -5.94 3.54 -0.94
N GLN A 93 -5.00 3.07 -1.74
CA GLN A 93 -3.61 3.53 -1.73
C GLN A 93 -3.51 5.05 -1.94
N SER A 94 -4.37 5.60 -2.81
CA SER A 94 -4.46 7.06 -3.01
C SER A 94 -5.10 7.78 -1.82
N THR A 95 -6.03 7.14 -1.12
CA THR A 95 -6.60 7.65 0.13
C THR A 95 -5.56 7.71 1.24
N ILE A 96 -4.76 6.66 1.43
CA ILE A 96 -3.63 6.67 2.36
C ILE A 96 -2.64 7.80 2.02
N ASN A 97 -2.36 8.01 0.72
CA ASN A 97 -1.49 9.12 0.30
C ASN A 97 -2.06 10.50 0.64
N THR A 98 -3.37 10.67 0.61
CA THR A 98 -4.04 11.91 1.04
C THR A 98 -3.93 12.07 2.56
N GLN A 99 -4.17 11.03 3.34
CA GLN A 99 -3.96 11.01 4.78
C GLN A 99 -2.53 11.42 5.16
N ILE A 100 -1.52 10.82 4.51
CA ILE A 100 -0.10 11.20 4.71
C ILE A 100 0.09 12.70 4.49
N SER A 101 -0.51 13.27 3.45
CA SER A 101 -0.42 14.71 3.19
C SER A 101 -1.08 15.54 4.30
N ASP A 102 -2.24 15.14 4.77
CA ASP A 102 -2.99 15.84 5.82
C ASP A 102 -2.28 15.74 7.18
N ASP A 103 -1.69 14.59 7.48
CA ASP A 103 -0.89 14.39 8.69
C ASP A 103 0.35 15.28 8.73
N ILE A 104 1.06 15.44 7.59
CA ILE A 104 2.19 16.37 7.49
C ILE A 104 1.74 17.81 7.81
N ASP A 105 0.60 18.24 7.28
CA ASP A 105 0.05 19.56 7.59
C ASP A 105 -0.29 19.68 9.08
N ARG A 106 -0.92 18.66 9.66
CA ARG A 106 -1.27 18.64 11.09
C ARG A 106 -0.04 18.66 11.99
N ILE A 107 0.98 17.91 11.67
CA ILE A 107 2.28 17.91 12.37
C ILE A 107 2.89 19.32 12.36
N ASN A 108 2.93 19.98 11.20
CA ASN A 108 3.43 21.35 11.08
C ASN A 108 2.60 22.35 11.91
N GLU A 109 1.27 22.21 11.90
CA GLU A 109 0.37 23.03 12.72
C GLU A 109 0.63 22.84 14.23
N LEU A 110 0.81 21.58 14.67
CA LEU A 110 1.15 21.26 16.07
C LEU A 110 2.51 21.83 16.47
N GLY A 111 3.52 21.71 15.62
CA GLY A 111 4.83 22.30 15.84
C GLY A 111 4.77 23.83 16.01
N ASN A 112 4.05 24.51 15.13
CA ASN A 112 3.82 25.94 15.20
C ASN A 112 3.02 26.34 16.46
N THR A 113 2.06 25.51 16.89
CA THR A 113 1.29 25.74 18.11
C THR A 113 2.17 25.60 19.35
N ILE A 114 3.00 24.56 19.43
CA ILE A 114 3.97 24.37 20.53
C ILE A 114 4.93 25.55 20.60
N PHE A 115 5.45 26.01 19.44
CA PHE A 115 6.34 27.17 19.40
C PHE A 115 5.67 28.44 19.93
N LYS A 116 4.45 28.76 19.51
CA LYS A 116 3.69 29.93 19.99
C LYS A 116 3.42 29.84 21.49
N LEU A 117 3.00 28.67 21.97
CA LEU A 117 2.76 28.45 23.41
C LEU A 117 4.03 28.58 24.23
N ASN A 118 5.18 28.15 23.74
CA ASN A 118 6.48 28.38 24.37
C ASN A 118 6.75 29.88 24.59
N LEU A 119 6.53 30.72 23.58
CA LEU A 119 6.73 32.17 23.69
C LEU A 119 5.74 32.82 24.67
N GLU A 120 4.51 32.38 24.68
CA GLU A 120 3.48 32.91 25.62
C GLU A 120 3.78 32.49 27.05
N ILE A 121 4.17 31.23 27.29
CA ILE A 121 4.58 30.74 28.62
C ILE A 121 5.79 31.52 29.12
N GLN A 122 6.83 31.67 28.30
CA GLN A 122 8.03 32.45 28.65
C GLN A 122 7.65 33.88 29.04
N LYS A 123 6.76 34.52 28.29
CA LYS A 123 6.30 35.90 28.60
C LYS A 123 5.57 36.01 29.92
N VAL A 124 4.67 35.07 30.24
CA VAL A 124 3.92 35.05 31.49
C VAL A 124 4.82 34.74 32.67
N GLU A 125 5.74 33.80 32.54
CA GLU A 125 6.59 33.32 33.63
C GLU A 125 7.88 34.12 33.83
N SER A 126 8.24 35.04 32.91
CA SER A 126 9.47 35.85 32.97
C SER A 126 9.65 36.68 34.27
N GLY A 127 8.55 36.95 34.98
CA GLY A 127 8.54 37.68 36.26
C GLY A 127 8.61 36.79 37.50
N ASN A 128 8.58 35.47 37.39
CA ASN A 128 8.46 34.51 38.51
C ASN A 128 7.29 34.75 39.45
N VAL A 129 6.23 35.46 39.01
CA VAL A 129 5.06 35.84 39.81
C VAL A 129 3.88 34.91 39.53
N GLU A 130 3.73 34.46 38.31
CA GLU A 130 2.64 33.59 37.86
C GLU A 130 3.18 32.36 37.14
N THR A 131 2.43 31.27 37.19
CA THR A 131 2.68 30.05 36.39
C THR A 131 1.60 29.97 35.33
N ALA A 132 1.97 29.80 34.08
CA ALA A 132 1.09 29.74 32.91
C ALA A 132 0.43 28.36 32.79
N MET A 133 -0.31 27.91 33.78
CA MET A 133 -0.84 26.53 33.87
C MET A 133 -1.64 26.12 32.65
N THR A 134 -2.62 26.93 32.22
CA THR A 134 -3.48 26.63 31.06
C THR A 134 -2.69 26.51 29.77
N LEU A 135 -1.74 27.43 29.54
CA LEU A 135 -0.89 27.39 28.35
C LEU A 135 0.03 26.14 28.33
N ARG A 136 0.50 25.75 29.52
CA ARG A 136 1.28 24.52 29.68
C ARG A 136 0.43 23.28 29.38
N ASP A 137 -0.81 23.24 29.83
CA ASP A 137 -1.74 22.14 29.57
C ASP A 137 -2.06 22.06 28.05
N GLU A 138 -2.29 23.20 27.38
CA GLU A 138 -2.51 23.26 25.94
C GLU A 138 -1.27 22.77 25.16
N ARG A 139 -0.06 23.18 25.58
CA ARG A 139 1.19 22.71 24.99
C ARG A 139 1.38 21.21 25.13
N ASP A 140 1.04 20.69 26.30
CA ASP A 140 1.18 19.28 26.58
C ASP A 140 0.16 18.43 25.80
N ASN A 141 -1.06 18.94 25.62
CA ASN A 141 -2.03 18.31 24.71
C ASN A 141 -1.52 18.29 23.27
N ALA A 142 -0.89 19.37 22.80
CA ALA A 142 -0.28 19.41 21.47
C ALA A 142 0.90 18.42 21.33
N LEU A 143 1.69 18.24 22.39
CA LEU A 143 2.76 17.24 22.42
C LEU A 143 2.21 15.81 22.47
N ASP A 144 1.11 15.57 23.19
CA ASP A 144 0.45 14.26 23.26
C ASP A 144 -0.13 13.88 21.89
N GLU A 145 -0.76 14.83 21.21
CA GLU A 145 -1.27 14.63 19.85
C GLU A 145 -0.12 14.42 18.84
N LEU A 146 0.94 15.23 18.89
CA LEU A 146 2.10 15.09 18.02
C LEU A 146 2.76 13.70 18.14
N ALA A 147 2.80 13.16 19.36
CA ALA A 147 3.37 11.84 19.63
C ALA A 147 2.57 10.68 19.02
N SER A 148 1.31 10.88 18.66
CA SER A 148 0.54 9.87 17.91
C SER A 148 0.92 9.82 16.43
N TYR A 149 1.32 10.94 15.85
CA TYR A 149 1.72 11.02 14.44
C TYR A 149 3.16 10.58 14.17
N VAL A 150 4.09 10.93 15.08
CA VAL A 150 5.54 10.73 14.88
C VAL A 150 6.27 10.42 16.19
N ASP A 151 7.46 9.80 16.08
CA ASP A 151 8.34 9.66 17.26
C ASP A 151 8.88 11.01 17.68
N ILE A 152 8.62 11.39 18.94
CA ILE A 152 9.09 12.66 19.50
C ILE A 152 10.02 12.45 20.69
N SER A 153 11.02 13.30 20.76
CA SER A 153 11.78 13.55 21.99
C SER A 153 11.71 15.02 22.33
N TYR A 154 11.59 15.33 23.63
CA TYR A 154 11.44 16.72 24.06
C TYR A 154 12.17 17.00 25.37
N LYS A 155 12.57 18.26 25.54
CA LYS A 155 13.25 18.74 26.75
C LYS A 155 12.85 20.18 27.03
N GLU A 156 12.40 20.44 28.26
CA GLU A 156 12.13 21.81 28.75
C GLU A 156 13.42 22.41 29.32
N ASN A 157 13.70 23.67 28.97
CA ASN A 157 14.82 24.45 29.52
C ASN A 157 14.39 25.21 30.79
N SER A 158 15.35 25.96 31.41
CA SER A 158 15.11 26.77 32.60
C SER A 158 14.07 27.90 32.41
N ASP A 159 13.86 28.32 31.17
CA ASP A 159 12.99 29.46 30.82
C ASP A 159 11.56 28.98 30.43
N GLY A 160 11.26 27.69 30.66
CA GLY A 160 9.94 27.10 30.38
C GLY A 160 9.71 26.76 28.89
N ILE A 161 10.73 26.89 28.03
CA ILE A 161 10.65 26.56 26.60
C ILE A 161 10.88 25.06 26.44
N VAL A 162 9.99 24.38 25.73
CA VAL A 162 10.14 22.99 25.31
C VAL A 162 10.74 22.93 23.92
N LYS A 163 11.92 22.30 23.79
CA LYS A 163 12.51 21.90 22.51
C LYS A 163 11.96 20.53 22.15
N VAL A 164 11.60 20.35 20.88
CA VAL A 164 11.04 19.09 20.35
C VAL A 164 11.89 18.64 19.18
N SER A 165 12.27 17.37 19.18
CA SER A 165 12.83 16.70 18.00
C SER A 165 11.84 15.63 17.53
N VAL A 166 11.72 15.48 16.22
CA VAL A 166 10.90 14.45 15.55
C VAL A 166 11.84 13.54 14.76
N GLU A 167 11.71 12.22 14.95
CA GLU A 167 12.60 11.22 14.35
C GLU A 167 14.10 11.55 14.56
N GLY A 168 14.43 12.15 15.71
CA GLY A 168 15.79 12.55 16.08
C GLY A 168 16.26 13.88 15.50
N VAL A 169 15.50 14.53 14.62
CA VAL A 169 15.81 15.83 14.01
C VAL A 169 15.10 16.95 14.78
N GLU A 170 15.76 18.10 14.95
CA GLU A 170 15.20 19.26 15.66
C GLU A 170 13.99 19.82 14.89
N PHE A 171 12.82 19.85 15.54
CA PHE A 171 11.56 20.29 14.96
C PHE A 171 11.08 21.62 15.52
N VAL A 172 11.14 21.80 16.86
CA VAL A 172 10.84 23.08 17.54
C VAL A 172 12.00 23.45 18.43
N ASP A 173 12.58 24.61 18.20
CA ASP A 173 13.61 25.19 19.06
C ASP A 173 13.14 26.50 19.72
N GLU A 174 14.08 27.26 20.29
CA GLU A 174 13.81 28.55 20.93
C GLU A 174 13.49 29.66 19.93
N ALA A 175 13.91 29.52 18.68
CA ALA A 175 13.84 30.56 17.65
C ALA A 175 12.72 30.33 16.64
N ARG A 176 12.39 29.06 16.34
CA ARG A 176 11.46 28.71 15.27
C ARG A 176 10.91 27.28 15.37
N CYS A 177 9.91 27.01 14.56
CA CYS A 177 9.50 25.66 14.16
C CYS A 177 10.06 25.37 12.76
N TYR A 178 10.65 24.19 12.56
CA TYR A 178 11.15 23.70 11.27
C TYR A 178 10.07 22.85 10.62
N GLU A 179 9.52 23.32 9.52
CA GLU A 179 8.41 22.62 8.85
C GLU A 179 8.90 21.44 8.00
N MET A 180 8.10 20.38 7.98
CA MET A 180 8.22 19.30 7.02
C MET A 180 7.68 19.74 5.67
N GLY A 181 8.43 19.46 4.60
CA GLY A 181 7.97 19.62 3.22
C GLY A 181 7.34 18.34 2.69
N LYS A 182 6.67 18.47 1.53
CA LYS A 182 6.01 17.37 0.81
C LYS A 182 6.68 17.22 -0.55
N ASN A 183 7.50 16.19 -0.72
CA ASN A 183 8.02 15.82 -2.03
C ASN A 183 6.99 14.90 -2.71
N ARG A 184 6.46 15.33 -3.85
CA ARG A 184 5.50 14.56 -4.63
C ARG A 184 6.20 13.93 -5.83
N ASP A 185 6.23 12.63 -5.88
CA ASP A 185 6.74 11.89 -7.02
C ASP A 185 5.90 12.19 -8.29
N GLU A 186 6.56 12.47 -9.42
CA GLU A 186 5.88 12.89 -10.66
C GLU A 186 5.12 11.74 -11.34
N ILE A 187 5.51 10.50 -11.11
CA ILE A 187 4.94 9.32 -11.77
C ILE A 187 3.77 8.77 -10.96
N THR A 188 3.98 8.55 -9.66
CA THR A 188 2.99 7.95 -8.77
C THR A 188 2.06 8.98 -8.14
N GLY A 189 2.50 10.22 -8.02
CA GLY A 189 1.82 11.26 -7.27
C GLY A 189 1.94 11.10 -5.75
N PHE A 190 2.76 10.16 -5.28
CA PHE A 190 2.90 9.86 -3.86
C PHE A 190 3.74 10.91 -3.14
N VAL A 191 3.31 11.24 -1.93
CA VAL A 191 3.95 12.26 -1.08
C VAL A 191 4.93 11.58 -0.14
N THR A 192 6.16 12.10 -0.08
CA THR A 192 7.19 11.74 0.89
C THR A 192 7.55 12.95 1.73
N PRO A 193 7.46 12.89 3.08
CA PRO A 193 7.86 13.99 3.93
C PRO A 193 9.39 14.16 3.97
N TYR A 194 9.84 15.41 3.91
CA TYR A 194 11.26 15.75 3.99
C TYR A 194 11.48 16.98 4.87
N TRP A 195 12.70 17.16 5.38
CA TRP A 195 13.09 18.32 6.17
C TRP A 195 13.48 19.49 5.28
N THR A 196 12.68 20.56 5.28
CA THR A 196 12.92 21.73 4.42
C THR A 196 14.23 22.45 4.71
N HIS A 197 14.71 22.42 5.96
CA HIS A 197 15.91 23.12 6.41
C HIS A 197 17.21 22.31 6.22
N LEU A 198 17.11 21.01 5.92
CA LEU A 198 18.25 20.14 5.67
C LEU A 198 18.41 19.81 4.18
N SER A 199 17.34 19.95 3.40
CA SER A 199 17.29 19.57 1.99
C SER A 199 17.80 20.67 1.06
N ASP A 200 18.42 20.25 -0.05
CA ASP A 200 18.80 21.12 -1.17
C ASP A 200 17.79 20.90 -2.33
N ILE A 201 16.64 21.58 -2.22
CA ILE A 201 15.52 21.42 -3.16
C ILE A 201 15.92 21.85 -4.58
N GLU A 202 16.82 22.84 -4.73
CA GLU A 202 17.25 23.33 -6.05
C GLU A 202 18.02 22.26 -6.83
N ASN A 203 18.75 21.39 -6.12
CA ASN A 203 19.48 20.28 -6.72
C ASN A 203 18.72 18.94 -6.66
N GLY A 204 17.48 18.93 -6.09
CA GLY A 204 16.65 17.73 -5.98
C GLY A 204 17.12 16.76 -4.88
N ASP A 205 17.93 17.24 -3.93
CA ASP A 205 18.40 16.46 -2.79
C ASP A 205 17.47 16.67 -1.58
N TYR A 206 16.69 15.64 -1.27
CA TYR A 206 15.70 15.65 -0.21
C TYR A 206 16.18 14.84 0.99
N ASP A 207 16.29 15.48 2.15
CA ASP A 207 16.55 14.81 3.41
C ASP A 207 15.21 14.32 4.00
N ASN A 208 14.88 13.05 3.74
CA ASN A 208 13.60 12.47 4.13
C ASN A 208 13.46 12.36 5.65
N VAL A 209 12.25 12.57 6.16
CA VAL A 209 11.95 12.48 7.60
C VAL A 209 12.17 11.06 8.12
N PHE A 210 11.85 10.03 7.33
CA PHE A 210 12.01 8.64 7.71
C PHE A 210 13.09 7.94 6.91
N SER A 211 13.88 7.12 7.60
CA SER A 211 14.81 6.16 6.99
C SER A 211 14.32 4.74 7.27
N PHE A 212 14.13 3.97 6.21
CA PHE A 212 13.68 2.58 6.28
C PHE A 212 14.80 1.56 6.08
N THR A 213 16.05 1.97 6.27
CA THR A 213 17.22 1.09 6.19
C THR A 213 17.38 0.20 7.42
N THR A 214 16.73 0.56 8.53
CA THR A 214 16.75 -0.20 9.79
C THR A 214 15.42 -0.93 9.95
N PRO A 215 15.43 -2.22 10.34
CA PRO A 215 14.21 -2.97 10.64
C PRO A 215 13.34 -2.25 11.67
N ILE A 216 12.02 -2.28 11.45
CA ILE A 216 11.06 -1.72 12.39
C ILE A 216 10.63 -2.81 13.36
N SER A 217 10.83 -2.55 14.65
CA SER A 217 10.44 -3.47 15.70
C SER A 217 10.26 -2.76 17.03
N SER A 218 9.46 -3.39 17.91
CA SER A 218 9.28 -2.92 19.28
C SER A 218 10.57 -3.00 20.11
N ASP A 219 11.48 -3.92 19.78
CA ASP A 219 12.79 -4.05 20.44
C ASP A 219 13.70 -2.85 20.14
N LEU A 220 13.62 -2.30 18.95
CA LEU A 220 14.33 -1.09 18.55
C LEU A 220 13.60 0.20 18.94
N ASN A 221 12.38 0.09 19.43
CA ASN A 221 11.50 1.23 19.79
C ASN A 221 11.36 2.26 18.66
N ASN A 222 11.27 1.78 17.40
CA ASN A 222 11.10 2.60 16.20
C ASN A 222 9.75 2.35 15.49
N ASP A 223 8.88 1.54 16.09
CA ASP A 223 7.50 1.25 15.69
C ASP A 223 6.52 2.30 16.27
N LEU A 224 6.78 3.58 15.97
CA LEU A 224 6.10 4.74 16.55
C LEU A 224 5.57 5.65 15.46
N GLY A 225 4.35 6.15 15.67
CA GLY A 225 3.72 7.19 14.86
C GLY A 225 2.89 6.67 13.69
N GLU A 226 1.70 7.25 13.55
CA GLU A 226 0.75 6.95 12.47
C GLU A 226 1.32 7.24 11.08
N LEU A 227 1.99 8.40 10.92
CA LEU A 227 2.54 8.82 9.62
C LEU A 227 3.54 7.80 9.06
N LYS A 228 4.40 7.25 9.92
CA LYS A 228 5.35 6.19 9.53
C LYS A 228 4.62 4.92 9.07
N ALA A 229 3.59 4.51 9.83
CA ALA A 229 2.78 3.33 9.49
C ALA A 229 2.05 3.49 8.16
N LEU A 230 1.46 4.66 7.90
CA LEU A 230 0.76 4.96 6.63
C LEU A 230 1.72 4.92 5.43
N ILE A 231 2.92 5.50 5.56
CA ILE A 231 3.92 5.47 4.48
C ILE A 231 4.35 4.02 4.18
N LEU A 232 4.59 3.22 5.23
CA LEU A 232 4.91 1.80 5.08
C LEU A 232 3.75 1.01 4.47
N ALA A 233 2.52 1.24 4.92
CA ALA A 233 1.34 0.55 4.40
C ALA A 233 1.09 0.90 2.93
N ARG A 234 1.20 2.18 2.54
CA ARG A 234 1.00 2.66 1.17
C ARG A 234 2.04 2.10 0.19
N GLY A 235 3.32 2.04 0.62
CA GLY A 235 4.43 1.77 -0.28
C GLY A 235 4.82 2.96 -1.16
N ASP A 236 5.72 2.72 -2.11
CA ASP A 236 6.34 3.75 -2.96
C ASP A 236 5.82 3.76 -4.41
N ARG A 237 5.11 2.72 -4.85
CA ARG A 237 4.61 2.54 -6.22
C ARG A 237 3.32 1.72 -6.25
N LYS A 238 2.78 1.49 -7.45
CA LYS A 238 1.79 0.44 -7.72
C LYS A 238 2.54 -0.82 -8.12
N ALA A 239 2.24 -1.94 -7.46
CA ALA A 239 2.92 -3.18 -7.69
C ALA A 239 2.26 -4.04 -8.78
N THR A 240 3.06 -4.89 -9.41
CA THR A 240 2.65 -5.90 -10.39
C THR A 240 3.20 -7.27 -9.97
N TYR A 241 2.84 -8.32 -10.68
CA TYR A 241 3.36 -9.67 -10.46
C TYR A 241 4.90 -9.74 -10.47
N LYS A 242 5.58 -8.85 -11.21
CA LYS A 242 7.04 -8.79 -11.28
C LYS A 242 7.70 -8.39 -9.97
N ASP A 243 6.98 -7.67 -9.12
CA ASP A 243 7.48 -7.29 -7.81
C ASP A 243 7.60 -8.48 -6.84
N ILE A 244 6.94 -9.62 -7.12
CA ILE A 244 7.11 -10.88 -6.37
C ILE A 244 8.07 -11.81 -7.07
N VAL A 245 7.89 -12.04 -8.36
CA VAL A 245 8.64 -13.06 -9.15
C VAL A 245 10.16 -12.81 -9.15
N GLY A 246 10.59 -11.57 -8.99
CA GLY A 246 12.01 -11.20 -8.99
C GLY A 246 12.65 -11.13 -7.60
N LEU A 247 11.88 -11.30 -6.52
CA LEU A 247 12.38 -11.16 -5.14
C LEU A 247 13.02 -12.45 -4.62
N THR A 248 14.03 -12.29 -3.77
CA THR A 248 14.49 -13.35 -2.89
C THR A 248 13.54 -13.46 -1.69
N SER A 249 13.55 -14.61 -1.01
CA SER A 249 12.78 -14.82 0.22
C SER A 249 13.08 -13.81 1.30
N ASP A 250 14.34 -13.44 1.45
CA ASP A 250 14.74 -12.41 2.40
C ASP A 250 14.13 -11.04 2.08
N GLU A 251 14.05 -10.69 0.81
CA GLU A 251 13.40 -9.45 0.36
C GLU A 251 11.89 -9.49 0.54
N TYR A 252 11.26 -10.61 0.25
CA TYR A 252 9.83 -10.81 0.47
C TYR A 252 9.46 -10.76 1.97
N ASN A 253 10.23 -11.44 2.82
CA ASN A 253 9.98 -11.53 4.26
C ASN A 253 10.39 -10.27 5.04
N ARG A 254 11.19 -9.38 4.47
CA ARG A 254 11.48 -8.05 5.03
C ARG A 254 10.31 -7.07 4.91
N SER A 255 9.14 -7.57 4.67
CA SER A 255 7.96 -6.85 4.21
C SER A 255 7.55 -5.60 5.01
N THR A 256 8.06 -5.38 6.19
CA THR A 256 7.72 -4.20 7.01
C THR A 256 8.89 -3.27 7.26
N ALA A 257 10.12 -3.77 7.27
CA ALA A 257 11.29 -3.01 7.68
C ALA A 257 11.98 -2.25 6.53
N ASP A 258 12.18 -2.96 5.43
CA ASP A 258 12.80 -2.41 4.23
C ASP A 258 11.78 -2.27 3.09
N SER A 259 10.49 -2.31 3.42
CA SER A 259 9.42 -2.44 2.44
C SER A 259 9.39 -1.31 1.41
N ILE A 260 9.82 -0.11 1.77
CA ILE A 260 9.93 0.98 0.81
C ILE A 260 11.14 0.78 -0.10
N ALA A 261 12.24 0.27 0.42
CA ALA A 261 13.44 -0.01 -0.37
C ALA A 261 13.30 -1.26 -1.24
N THR A 262 12.63 -2.31 -0.73
CA THR A 262 12.45 -3.59 -1.41
C THR A 262 11.07 -3.77 -2.04
N GLY A 263 10.12 -2.93 -1.67
CA GLY A 263 8.82 -2.84 -2.31
C GLY A 263 7.68 -3.65 -1.70
N MET A 264 7.83 -4.30 -0.54
CA MET A 264 6.78 -5.16 0.02
C MET A 264 6.03 -4.53 1.19
N SER A 265 5.36 -3.42 0.95
CA SER A 265 4.34 -2.86 1.85
C SER A 265 3.03 -3.65 1.79
N VAL A 266 2.11 -3.39 2.72
CA VAL A 266 0.76 -4.00 2.72
C VAL A 266 0.08 -3.85 1.36
N MET A 267 0.06 -2.63 0.81
CA MET A 267 -0.58 -2.36 -0.47
C MET A 267 0.15 -2.97 -1.65
N LEU A 268 1.50 -2.92 -1.65
CA LEU A 268 2.31 -3.53 -2.71
C LEU A 268 2.16 -5.05 -2.73
N GLN A 269 2.17 -5.69 -1.56
CA GLN A 269 1.96 -7.13 -1.43
C GLN A 269 0.57 -7.53 -1.94
N ALA A 270 -0.47 -6.79 -1.55
CA ALA A 270 -1.83 -7.04 -2.00
C ALA A 270 -1.95 -6.95 -3.53
N GLN A 271 -1.47 -5.84 -4.11
CA GLN A 271 -1.52 -5.63 -5.56
C GLN A 271 -0.73 -6.69 -6.31
N ALA A 272 0.51 -6.96 -5.89
CA ALA A 272 1.39 -7.90 -6.57
C ALA A 272 0.89 -9.35 -6.52
N GLN A 273 0.37 -9.80 -5.37
CA GLN A 273 -0.18 -11.15 -5.23
C GLN A 273 -1.45 -11.34 -6.08
N LEU A 274 -2.35 -10.36 -6.10
CA LEU A 274 -3.53 -10.42 -6.96
C LEU A 274 -3.15 -10.43 -8.45
N ASP A 275 -2.22 -9.57 -8.83
CA ASP A 275 -1.74 -9.50 -10.22
C ASP A 275 -1.02 -10.79 -10.63
N GLN A 276 -0.24 -11.40 -9.73
CA GLN A 276 0.40 -12.70 -9.97
C GLN A 276 -0.61 -13.83 -10.20
N LEU A 277 -1.71 -13.86 -9.43
CA LEU A 277 -2.79 -14.82 -9.65
C LEU A 277 -3.39 -14.66 -11.04
N VAL A 278 -3.74 -13.43 -11.40
CA VAL A 278 -4.39 -13.12 -12.68
C VAL A 278 -3.44 -13.34 -13.85
N HIS A 279 -2.19 -12.88 -13.75
CA HIS A 279 -1.15 -13.13 -14.74
C HIS A 279 -0.92 -14.64 -14.98
N GLY A 280 -0.80 -15.42 -13.89
CA GLY A 280 -0.60 -16.86 -13.98
C GLY A 280 -1.76 -17.58 -14.66
N MET A 281 -3.00 -17.19 -14.36
CA MET A 281 -4.18 -17.76 -15.01
C MET A 281 -4.27 -17.40 -16.48
N ILE A 282 -4.10 -16.13 -16.82
CA ILE A 282 -4.20 -15.61 -18.18
C ILE A 282 -3.13 -16.23 -19.07
N THR A 283 -1.89 -16.26 -18.62
CA THR A 283 -0.77 -16.83 -19.38
C THR A 283 -0.93 -18.33 -19.56
N ALA A 284 -1.35 -19.07 -18.54
CA ALA A 284 -1.61 -20.50 -18.66
C ALA A 284 -2.72 -20.82 -19.68
N ILE A 285 -3.81 -20.05 -19.67
CA ILE A 285 -4.90 -20.20 -20.64
C ILE A 285 -4.43 -19.85 -22.05
N ASN A 286 -3.81 -18.69 -22.23
CA ASN A 286 -3.34 -18.23 -23.55
C ASN A 286 -2.27 -19.16 -24.13
N ASP A 287 -1.31 -19.64 -23.33
CA ASP A 287 -0.26 -20.58 -23.77
C ASP A 287 -0.82 -21.95 -24.12
N THR A 288 -1.94 -22.34 -23.51
CA THR A 288 -2.63 -23.59 -23.88
C THR A 288 -3.41 -23.43 -25.18
N LEU A 289 -4.13 -22.29 -25.36
CA LEU A 289 -4.89 -22.00 -26.57
C LEU A 289 -3.98 -21.69 -27.77
N CYS A 290 -2.87 -21.01 -27.55
CA CYS A 290 -1.91 -20.55 -28.54
C CYS A 290 -0.51 -21.04 -28.15
N PRO A 291 -0.19 -22.35 -28.36
CA PRO A 291 1.05 -22.94 -27.86
C PRO A 291 2.28 -22.38 -28.54
N ASN A 292 3.30 -22.11 -27.75
CA ASN A 292 4.61 -21.66 -28.23
C ASN A 292 5.61 -22.83 -28.26
N THR A 293 6.56 -22.75 -29.17
CA THR A 293 7.75 -23.60 -29.24
C THR A 293 8.96 -22.71 -29.57
N THR A 294 10.17 -23.24 -29.52
CA THR A 294 11.34 -22.51 -30.03
C THR A 294 11.44 -22.67 -31.56
N LEU A 295 12.02 -21.67 -32.25
CA LEU A 295 12.25 -21.77 -33.69
C LEU A 295 13.06 -23.03 -34.04
N GLY A 296 14.06 -23.37 -33.22
CA GLY A 296 14.89 -24.56 -33.42
C GLY A 296 14.10 -25.87 -33.36
N GLU A 297 13.17 -26.00 -32.42
CA GLU A 297 12.27 -27.16 -32.30
C GLU A 297 11.27 -27.23 -33.46
N LEU A 298 10.71 -26.07 -33.83
CA LEU A 298 9.75 -25.98 -34.93
C LEU A 298 10.39 -26.40 -36.29
N THR A 299 11.58 -25.90 -36.58
CA THR A 299 12.26 -26.12 -37.87
C THR A 299 13.18 -27.34 -37.86
N GLY A 300 13.59 -27.84 -36.69
CA GLY A 300 14.64 -28.86 -36.55
C GLY A 300 16.04 -28.33 -36.87
N ASN A 301 16.24 -27.00 -36.90
CA ASN A 301 17.48 -26.34 -37.29
C ASN A 301 17.91 -25.33 -36.22
N THR A 302 19.21 -25.22 -36.01
CA THR A 302 19.81 -24.25 -35.09
C THR A 302 20.19 -22.92 -35.74
N ALA A 303 20.02 -22.78 -37.05
CA ALA A 303 20.31 -21.54 -37.77
C ALA A 303 19.27 -20.45 -37.49
N SER A 304 19.73 -19.21 -37.44
CA SER A 304 18.84 -18.06 -37.43
C SER A 304 18.22 -17.83 -38.79
N LEU A 305 16.97 -17.42 -38.81
CA LEU A 305 16.23 -17.04 -40.02
C LEU A 305 16.09 -15.51 -40.05
N THR A 306 16.21 -14.94 -41.26
CA THR A 306 15.99 -13.50 -41.48
C THR A 306 14.83 -13.33 -42.45
N GLY A 307 13.86 -12.54 -42.06
CA GLY A 307 12.66 -12.26 -42.85
C GLY A 307 12.21 -10.80 -42.72
N THR A 308 11.02 -10.54 -43.19
CA THR A 308 10.41 -9.20 -43.16
C THR A 308 9.09 -9.27 -42.41
N ASP A 309 8.88 -8.33 -41.47
CA ASP A 309 7.60 -8.17 -40.76
C ASP A 309 6.53 -7.48 -41.65
N GLU A 310 5.31 -7.38 -41.13
CA GLU A 310 4.19 -6.73 -41.84
C GLU A 310 4.41 -5.24 -42.12
N ASN A 311 5.32 -4.58 -41.38
CA ASN A 311 5.69 -3.18 -41.55
C ASN A 311 6.87 -2.99 -42.52
N GLY A 312 7.44 -4.10 -43.07
CA GLY A 312 8.58 -4.06 -43.95
C GLY A 312 9.95 -4.01 -43.26
N ASN A 313 9.99 -4.18 -41.92
CA ASN A 313 11.24 -4.21 -41.18
C ASN A 313 11.91 -5.58 -41.28
N ILE A 314 13.23 -5.58 -41.35
CA ILE A 314 14.03 -6.81 -41.36
C ILE A 314 14.11 -7.34 -39.93
N VAL A 315 13.66 -8.56 -39.71
CA VAL A 315 13.66 -9.24 -38.41
C VAL A 315 14.50 -10.51 -38.50
N THR A 316 15.41 -10.71 -37.56
CA THR A 316 16.18 -11.94 -37.42
C THR A 316 15.62 -12.76 -36.27
N ILE A 317 15.17 -13.99 -36.56
CA ILE A 317 14.64 -14.92 -35.58
C ILE A 317 15.73 -15.92 -35.23
N THR A 318 16.22 -15.94 -34.00
CA THR A 318 17.21 -16.92 -33.55
C THR A 318 16.54 -18.23 -33.15
N SER A 319 17.28 -19.33 -33.14
CA SER A 319 16.75 -20.69 -32.84
C SER A 319 16.12 -20.82 -31.46
N GLY A 320 16.53 -20.00 -30.50
CA GLY A 320 15.99 -19.98 -29.13
C GLY A 320 14.77 -19.09 -28.94
N MET A 321 14.41 -18.24 -29.91
CA MET A 321 13.24 -17.38 -29.80
C MET A 321 11.95 -18.19 -29.83
N LYS A 322 10.98 -17.79 -29.00
CA LYS A 322 9.64 -18.38 -28.99
C LYS A 322 8.87 -17.98 -30.23
N VAL A 323 8.26 -18.95 -30.87
CA VAL A 323 7.36 -18.80 -32.01
C VAL A 323 6.11 -19.65 -31.78
N LEU A 324 5.01 -19.29 -32.44
CA LEU A 324 3.81 -20.14 -32.43
C LEU A 324 4.15 -21.56 -32.95
N ASP A 325 3.71 -22.58 -32.22
CA ASP A 325 3.78 -23.96 -32.69
C ASP A 325 2.71 -24.20 -33.78
N THR A 326 3.02 -23.79 -34.98
CA THR A 326 2.12 -23.92 -36.13
C THR A 326 1.80 -25.37 -36.52
N LYS A 327 2.55 -26.35 -36.00
CA LYS A 327 2.30 -27.77 -36.25
C LYS A 327 1.21 -28.34 -35.34
N ASN A 328 1.12 -27.84 -34.09
CA ASN A 328 0.25 -28.40 -33.08
C ASN A 328 -0.83 -27.42 -32.61
N CYS A 329 -0.80 -26.15 -33.05
CA CYS A 329 -1.82 -25.18 -32.63
C CYS A 329 -3.20 -25.56 -33.18
N SER A 330 -4.24 -25.22 -32.42
CA SER A 330 -5.64 -25.28 -32.85
C SER A 330 -6.06 -23.95 -33.47
N THR A 331 -7.12 -23.95 -34.27
CA THR A 331 -7.66 -22.75 -34.93
C THR A 331 -9.13 -22.56 -34.53
N GLY A 332 -9.65 -21.38 -34.75
CA GLY A 332 -11.09 -21.09 -34.70
C GLY A 332 -11.82 -21.61 -35.95
N SER A 333 -13.11 -21.28 -36.08
CA SER A 333 -13.93 -21.62 -37.25
C SER A 333 -13.41 -21.04 -38.59
N ASP A 334 -12.66 -19.95 -38.52
CA ASP A 334 -12.02 -19.26 -39.63
C ASP A 334 -10.79 -20.00 -40.15
N LYS A 335 -10.24 -20.95 -39.39
CA LYS A 335 -9.02 -21.71 -39.68
C LYS A 335 -7.79 -20.84 -39.89
N GLN A 336 -7.77 -19.63 -39.36
CA GLN A 336 -6.64 -18.70 -39.50
C GLN A 336 -5.54 -19.01 -38.48
N ILE A 337 -4.30 -18.68 -38.86
CA ILE A 337 -3.09 -18.71 -38.05
C ILE A 337 -2.52 -17.29 -38.03
N PRO A 338 -2.18 -16.72 -36.86
CA PRO A 338 -2.21 -17.31 -35.54
C PRO A 338 -3.64 -17.45 -34.99
N PRO A 339 -3.91 -18.43 -34.12
CA PRO A 339 -5.19 -18.53 -33.43
C PRO A 339 -5.40 -17.33 -32.51
N GLN A 340 -6.66 -17.02 -32.21
CA GLN A 340 -6.97 -15.94 -31.29
C GLN A 340 -6.71 -16.36 -29.84
N GLU A 341 -5.91 -15.57 -29.12
CA GLU A 341 -5.78 -15.69 -27.67
C GLU A 341 -7.07 -15.22 -26.96
N LEU A 342 -7.35 -15.73 -25.76
CA LEU A 342 -8.55 -15.33 -25.02
C LEU A 342 -8.38 -13.94 -24.37
N PHE A 343 -7.20 -13.66 -23.87
CA PHE A 343 -6.87 -12.39 -23.20
C PHE A 343 -5.79 -11.64 -23.97
N THR A 344 -5.97 -10.35 -24.15
CA THR A 344 -5.05 -9.47 -24.89
C THR A 344 -4.39 -8.45 -23.98
N ARG A 345 -3.22 -7.97 -24.37
CA ARG A 345 -2.51 -6.84 -23.75
C ARG A 345 -2.87 -5.54 -24.46
N LEU A 346 -2.81 -4.44 -23.75
CA LEU A 346 -3.06 -3.13 -24.34
C LEU A 346 -1.97 -2.78 -25.38
N GLY A 347 -2.38 -2.58 -26.63
CA GLY A 347 -1.50 -2.11 -27.70
C GLY A 347 -0.36 -3.04 -28.11
N THR A 348 -0.41 -4.33 -27.73
CA THR A 348 0.61 -5.32 -28.08
C THR A 348 -0.05 -6.61 -28.53
N GLU A 349 0.13 -6.94 -29.79
CA GLU A 349 -0.28 -8.24 -30.35
C GLU A 349 0.57 -9.35 -29.75
N ARG A 350 -0.02 -10.55 -29.58
CA ARG A 350 0.72 -11.71 -29.05
C ARG A 350 1.89 -12.12 -29.95
N TYR A 351 1.70 -12.05 -31.26
CA TYR A 351 2.69 -12.46 -32.25
C TYR A 351 2.98 -11.37 -33.28
N THR A 352 4.24 -11.31 -33.70
CA THR A 352 4.67 -10.58 -34.89
C THR A 352 4.88 -11.58 -36.02
N LYS A 353 4.14 -11.40 -37.11
CA LYS A 353 4.32 -12.22 -38.30
C LYS A 353 5.60 -11.81 -39.04
N VAL A 354 6.45 -12.77 -39.35
CA VAL A 354 7.70 -12.59 -40.10
C VAL A 354 7.72 -13.56 -41.26
N SER A 355 7.76 -13.04 -42.48
CA SER A 355 7.82 -13.81 -43.71
C SER A 355 9.28 -14.03 -44.13
N VAL A 356 9.70 -15.28 -44.18
CA VAL A 356 11.07 -15.70 -44.50
C VAL A 356 11.10 -16.40 -45.87
N GLN A 357 12.03 -16.04 -46.73
CA GLN A 357 12.28 -16.76 -47.99
C GLN A 357 13.25 -17.92 -47.74
N GLU A 358 12.78 -19.12 -47.97
CA GLU A 358 13.56 -20.35 -47.79
C GLU A 358 13.62 -21.14 -49.10
N THR A 359 14.60 -21.99 -49.21
CA THR A 359 14.73 -22.89 -50.40
C THR A 359 14.18 -24.26 -50.02
N ASP A 360 13.18 -24.75 -50.74
CA ASP A 360 12.62 -26.08 -50.53
C ASP A 360 13.58 -27.20 -50.97
N ALA A 361 13.23 -28.45 -50.68
CA ALA A 361 14.03 -29.62 -51.06
C ALA A 361 14.21 -29.78 -52.59
N ASN A 362 13.41 -29.08 -53.40
CA ASN A 362 13.47 -29.09 -54.87
C ASN A 362 14.26 -27.90 -55.43
N GLY A 363 14.81 -27.03 -54.58
CA GLY A 363 15.56 -25.84 -54.97
C GLY A 363 14.70 -24.62 -55.32
N ASN A 364 13.39 -24.62 -55.02
CA ASN A 364 12.50 -23.50 -55.26
C ASN A 364 12.50 -22.56 -54.04
N THR A 365 12.40 -21.25 -54.27
CA THR A 365 12.18 -20.26 -53.20
C THR A 365 10.73 -20.32 -52.76
N VAL A 366 10.52 -20.59 -51.46
CA VAL A 366 9.21 -20.63 -50.81
C VAL A 366 9.20 -19.59 -49.70
N THR A 367 8.11 -18.88 -49.56
CA THR A 367 7.93 -17.96 -48.44
C THR A 367 7.19 -18.69 -47.31
N ASN A 368 7.85 -18.80 -46.18
CA ASN A 368 7.27 -19.36 -44.94
C ASN A 368 7.01 -18.26 -43.92
N ASP A 369 5.84 -18.30 -43.32
CA ASP A 369 5.45 -17.34 -42.28
C ASP A 369 5.72 -17.92 -40.90
N TYR A 370 6.46 -17.17 -40.09
CA TYR A 370 6.74 -17.46 -38.70
C TYR A 370 6.08 -16.41 -37.83
N TYR A 371 5.47 -16.83 -36.72
CA TYR A 371 4.76 -15.95 -35.77
C TYR A 371 5.60 -15.89 -34.51
N VAL A 372 6.41 -14.81 -34.40
CA VAL A 372 7.33 -14.60 -33.28
C VAL A 372 6.53 -14.09 -32.08
N TYR A 373 6.68 -14.75 -30.94
CA TYR A 373 6.04 -14.32 -29.70
C TYR A 373 6.65 -13.02 -29.23
N ASN A 374 5.78 -12.04 -28.96
CA ASN A 374 6.18 -10.76 -28.37
C ASN A 374 6.25 -10.93 -26.85
N GLU A 375 7.48 -11.07 -26.34
CA GLU A 375 7.71 -11.20 -24.90
C GLU A 375 7.16 -10.00 -24.13
N GLU A 376 6.80 -10.21 -22.86
CA GLU A 376 6.36 -9.14 -21.99
C GLU A 376 7.51 -8.18 -21.68
N SER A 377 7.24 -6.88 -21.69
CA SER A 377 8.24 -5.85 -21.38
C SER A 377 8.69 -5.95 -19.93
N GLU A 378 9.97 -5.71 -19.67
CA GLU A 378 10.49 -5.64 -18.30
C GLU A 378 10.08 -4.34 -17.57
N THR A 379 9.83 -3.27 -18.32
CA THR A 379 9.63 -1.92 -17.77
C THR A 379 8.29 -1.29 -18.11
N ASP A 380 7.64 -1.72 -19.20
CA ASP A 380 6.39 -1.15 -19.70
C ASP A 380 5.21 -2.06 -19.32
N THR A 381 4.52 -1.71 -18.23
CA THR A 381 3.39 -2.48 -17.71
C THR A 381 2.22 -2.60 -18.69
N SER A 382 2.07 -1.66 -19.64
CA SER A 382 1.03 -1.73 -20.68
C SER A 382 1.25 -2.89 -21.66
N LYS A 383 2.46 -3.43 -21.73
CA LYS A 383 2.84 -4.56 -22.57
C LYS A 383 2.96 -5.89 -21.82
N GLN A 384 2.47 -5.92 -20.60
CA GLN A 384 2.40 -7.11 -19.75
C GLN A 384 0.96 -7.58 -19.62
N TYR A 385 0.74 -8.84 -19.26
CA TYR A 385 -0.57 -9.35 -18.86
C TYR A 385 -0.84 -9.00 -17.39
N THR A 386 -0.96 -7.70 -17.09
CA THR A 386 -1.27 -7.18 -15.75
C THR A 386 -2.73 -6.75 -15.67
N LEU A 387 -3.24 -6.63 -14.45
CA LEU A 387 -4.59 -6.11 -14.19
C LEU A 387 -4.85 -4.74 -14.80
N ALA A 388 -3.80 -3.92 -14.93
CA ALA A 388 -3.92 -2.58 -15.53
C ALA A 388 -4.05 -2.58 -17.06
N SER A 389 -3.67 -3.67 -17.75
CA SER A 389 -3.52 -3.71 -19.21
C SER A 389 -4.28 -4.83 -19.90
N VAL A 390 -4.78 -5.82 -19.14
CA VAL A 390 -5.43 -7.00 -19.72
C VAL A 390 -6.90 -6.74 -20.03
N SER A 391 -7.34 -7.28 -21.17
CA SER A 391 -8.76 -7.34 -21.57
C SER A 391 -9.07 -8.69 -22.23
N VAL A 392 -10.35 -9.02 -22.31
CA VAL A 392 -10.78 -10.14 -23.16
C VAL A 392 -10.70 -9.70 -24.62
N ASN A 393 -10.26 -10.60 -25.48
CA ASN A 393 -10.08 -10.32 -26.91
C ASN A 393 -11.39 -9.91 -27.59
N ASP A 394 -11.46 -8.69 -28.09
CA ASP A 394 -12.65 -8.13 -28.74
C ASP A 394 -13.13 -8.97 -29.93
N LYS A 395 -12.21 -9.58 -30.68
CA LYS A 395 -12.57 -10.47 -31.81
C LYS A 395 -13.35 -11.68 -31.34
N LEU A 396 -13.05 -12.22 -30.15
CA LEU A 396 -13.79 -13.34 -29.57
C LEU A 396 -15.12 -12.88 -29.00
N VAL A 397 -15.21 -11.65 -28.50
CA VAL A 397 -16.47 -11.06 -28.03
C VAL A 397 -17.43 -10.83 -29.20
N GLU A 398 -16.90 -10.40 -30.36
CA GLU A 398 -17.69 -10.22 -31.59
C GLU A 398 -18.10 -11.54 -32.24
N GLN A 399 -17.22 -12.54 -32.19
CA GLN A 399 -17.41 -13.84 -32.82
C GLN A 399 -16.80 -14.96 -31.98
N GLU A 400 -17.61 -15.57 -31.13
CA GLU A 400 -17.19 -16.64 -30.21
C GLU A 400 -16.57 -17.86 -30.88
N SER A 401 -16.98 -18.15 -32.11
CA SER A 401 -16.47 -19.31 -32.89
C SER A 401 -15.00 -19.18 -33.32
N LEU A 402 -14.38 -18.02 -33.12
CA LEU A 402 -12.94 -17.82 -33.30
C LEU A 402 -12.10 -18.40 -32.15
N LEU A 403 -12.74 -18.76 -31.00
CA LEU A 403 -12.05 -19.46 -29.92
C LEU A 403 -11.42 -20.76 -30.47
N PRO A 404 -10.12 -21.01 -30.27
CA PRO A 404 -9.44 -22.18 -30.82
C PRO A 404 -10.08 -23.49 -30.37
N HIS A 405 -10.67 -24.24 -31.28
CA HIS A 405 -11.35 -25.51 -31.00
C HIS A 405 -11.18 -26.58 -32.13
N LEU A 406 -10.58 -26.20 -33.25
CA LEU A 406 -10.35 -27.10 -34.35
C LEU A 406 -8.87 -27.47 -34.46
N SER A 407 -8.56 -28.75 -34.61
CA SER A 407 -7.22 -29.22 -34.96
C SER A 407 -6.88 -28.92 -36.43
N GLN A 408 -5.62 -29.03 -36.79
CA GLN A 408 -5.12 -28.74 -38.15
C GLN A 408 -5.87 -29.48 -39.27
N ASN A 409 -6.47 -30.65 -38.98
CA ASN A 409 -7.28 -31.40 -39.92
C ASN A 409 -8.76 -30.94 -39.98
N GLY A 410 -9.11 -29.87 -39.28
CA GLY A 410 -10.46 -29.31 -39.22
C GLY A 410 -11.45 -30.08 -38.35
N LYS A 411 -10.99 -31.06 -37.55
CA LYS A 411 -11.83 -31.76 -36.58
C LYS A 411 -11.82 -31.04 -35.22
N VAL A 412 -12.90 -31.20 -34.48
CA VAL A 412 -13.00 -30.68 -33.09
C VAL A 412 -11.88 -31.27 -32.23
N ASN A 413 -11.16 -30.40 -31.53
CA ASN A 413 -10.05 -30.78 -30.68
C ASN A 413 -10.51 -30.81 -29.20
N TYR A 414 -11.06 -31.95 -28.80
CA TYR A 414 -11.47 -32.17 -27.40
C TYR A 414 -10.29 -32.18 -26.42
N ASP A 415 -9.10 -32.61 -26.86
CA ASP A 415 -7.91 -32.66 -26.01
C ASP A 415 -7.46 -31.25 -25.59
N LEU A 416 -7.55 -30.27 -26.51
CA LEU A 416 -7.27 -28.86 -26.15
C LEU A 416 -8.22 -28.37 -25.07
N ALA A 417 -9.53 -28.53 -25.28
CA ALA A 417 -10.53 -28.05 -24.34
C ALA A 417 -10.40 -28.73 -22.96
N GLN A 418 -10.08 -30.04 -22.93
CA GLN A 418 -9.79 -30.76 -21.70
C GLN A 418 -8.52 -30.25 -21.00
N LYS A 419 -7.47 -29.93 -21.76
CA LYS A 419 -6.23 -29.33 -21.21
C LYS A 419 -6.51 -27.99 -20.54
N VAL A 420 -7.28 -27.11 -21.20
CA VAL A 420 -7.65 -25.82 -20.61
C VAL A 420 -8.47 -26.01 -19.33
N ALA A 421 -9.48 -26.89 -19.35
CA ALA A 421 -10.27 -27.19 -18.14
C ALA A 421 -9.46 -27.82 -17.00
N ALA A 422 -8.35 -28.51 -17.34
CA ALA A 422 -7.45 -29.12 -16.36
C ALA A 422 -6.48 -28.13 -15.71
N LEU A 423 -6.32 -26.91 -16.26
CA LEU A 423 -5.40 -25.89 -15.69
C LEU A 423 -5.71 -25.56 -14.22
N TRP A 424 -7.00 -25.56 -13.83
CA TRP A 424 -7.39 -25.32 -12.43
C TRP A 424 -6.97 -26.40 -11.44
N LYS A 425 -6.56 -27.58 -11.94
CA LYS A 425 -6.01 -28.68 -11.12
C LYS A 425 -4.48 -28.69 -11.11
N GLY A 426 -3.86 -27.86 -11.93
CA GLY A 426 -2.43 -27.72 -11.97
C GLY A 426 -1.92 -26.81 -10.84
N GLU A 427 -0.72 -27.06 -10.42
CA GLU A 427 -0.02 -26.30 -9.38
C GLU A 427 1.00 -25.40 -10.06
N TYR A 428 0.79 -24.08 -10.07
CA TYR A 428 1.58 -23.13 -10.84
C TYR A 428 2.28 -22.08 -10.00
N LEU A 429 1.66 -21.64 -8.89
CA LEU A 429 2.00 -20.44 -8.17
C LEU A 429 2.37 -20.72 -6.72
N THR A 430 3.26 -19.90 -6.16
CA THR A 430 3.59 -19.85 -4.75
C THR A 430 3.41 -18.42 -4.23
N LEU A 431 3.00 -18.24 -2.96
CA LEU A 431 2.94 -16.93 -2.32
C LEU A 431 4.32 -16.43 -1.89
N ASP A 432 5.18 -17.35 -1.53
CA ASP A 432 6.55 -17.10 -1.08
C ASP A 432 7.52 -17.52 -2.19
N PRO A 433 8.48 -16.68 -2.58
CA PRO A 433 9.51 -17.02 -3.58
C PRO A 433 10.34 -18.27 -3.25
N ASP A 434 10.53 -18.58 -1.96
CA ASP A 434 11.28 -19.78 -1.53
C ASP A 434 10.40 -21.01 -1.33
N ASP A 435 9.07 -20.88 -1.35
CA ASP A 435 8.22 -22.05 -1.26
C ASP A 435 8.28 -22.83 -2.58
N THR A 436 8.80 -24.03 -2.51
CA THR A 436 8.86 -24.96 -3.65
C THR A 436 7.53 -25.64 -3.93
N ASN A 437 6.57 -25.56 -3.01
CA ASN A 437 5.25 -26.18 -3.12
C ASN A 437 4.31 -25.24 -3.85
N LYS A 438 4.20 -25.41 -5.16
CA LYS A 438 3.21 -24.70 -5.95
C LYS A 438 1.80 -25.15 -5.59
N VAL A 439 0.85 -24.25 -5.69
CA VAL A 439 -0.57 -24.50 -5.41
C VAL A 439 -1.44 -24.20 -6.62
N THR A 440 -2.69 -24.67 -6.57
CA THR A 440 -3.71 -24.35 -7.58
C THR A 440 -4.11 -22.87 -7.50
N PHE A 441 -4.73 -22.32 -8.54
CA PHE A 441 -5.22 -20.94 -8.55
C PHE A 441 -6.21 -20.65 -7.41
N ILE A 442 -7.09 -21.61 -7.10
CA ILE A 442 -8.07 -21.47 -6.01
C ILE A 442 -7.38 -21.49 -4.65
N ASP A 443 -6.44 -22.42 -4.45
CA ASP A 443 -5.68 -22.52 -3.21
C ASP A 443 -4.78 -21.30 -3.01
N TYR A 444 -4.18 -20.78 -4.11
CA TYR A 444 -3.40 -19.54 -4.06
C TYR A 444 -4.24 -18.37 -3.53
N TYR A 445 -5.45 -18.20 -4.10
CA TYR A 445 -6.37 -17.16 -3.64
C TYR A 445 -6.74 -17.33 -2.16
N ASN A 446 -7.09 -18.54 -1.75
CA ASN A 446 -7.44 -18.83 -0.36
C ASN A 446 -6.26 -18.57 0.59
N ASN A 447 -5.05 -18.94 0.20
CA ASN A 447 -3.83 -18.71 0.99
C ASN A 447 -3.53 -17.20 1.09
N MET A 448 -3.67 -16.45 0.00
CA MET A 448 -3.51 -15.00 -0.04
C MET A 448 -4.48 -14.30 0.93
N VAL A 449 -5.77 -14.60 0.85
CA VAL A 449 -6.79 -14.03 1.75
C VAL A 449 -6.54 -14.46 3.20
N GLY A 450 -6.19 -15.74 3.42
CA GLY A 450 -5.87 -16.26 4.75
C GLY A 450 -4.64 -15.61 5.39
N ALA A 451 -3.62 -15.29 4.59
CA ALA A 451 -2.42 -14.58 5.05
C ALA A 451 -2.77 -13.17 5.55
N PHE A 452 -3.54 -12.39 4.77
CA PHE A 452 -4.00 -11.06 5.21
C PHE A 452 -4.90 -11.13 6.44
N GLY A 453 -5.80 -12.11 6.53
CA GLY A 453 -6.62 -12.33 7.73
C GLY A 453 -5.79 -12.65 8.97
N THR A 454 -4.72 -13.44 8.83
CA THR A 454 -3.82 -13.78 9.93
C THR A 454 -3.01 -12.56 10.37
N ILE A 455 -2.42 -11.82 9.44
CA ILE A 455 -1.66 -10.59 9.70
C ILE A 455 -2.57 -9.56 10.36
N GLY A 456 -3.79 -9.35 9.83
CA GLY A 456 -4.79 -8.45 10.41
C GLY A 456 -5.12 -8.79 11.86
N SER A 457 -5.35 -10.06 12.18
CA SER A 457 -5.63 -10.49 13.55
C SER A 457 -4.47 -10.22 14.52
N VAL A 458 -3.21 -10.33 14.06
CA VAL A 458 -2.03 -10.00 14.88
C VAL A 458 -1.97 -8.50 15.14
N TYR A 459 -2.16 -7.65 14.14
CA TYR A 459 -2.15 -6.20 14.30
C TYR A 459 -3.33 -5.70 15.14
N GLU A 460 -4.53 -6.26 14.95
CA GLU A 460 -5.71 -5.96 15.78
C GLU A 460 -5.47 -6.25 17.26
N SER A 461 -4.97 -7.46 17.56
CA SER A 461 -4.66 -7.88 18.92
C SER A 461 -3.59 -6.97 19.56
N THR A 462 -2.56 -6.61 18.80
CA THR A 462 -1.48 -5.71 19.26
C THR A 462 -2.01 -4.31 19.52
N SER A 463 -2.75 -3.72 18.58
CA SER A 463 -3.37 -2.39 18.72
C SER A 463 -4.32 -2.33 19.91
N THR A 464 -5.16 -3.37 20.11
CA THR A 464 -6.08 -3.47 21.23
C THR A 464 -5.34 -3.54 22.58
N SER A 465 -4.29 -4.34 22.67
CA SER A 465 -3.44 -4.46 23.86
C SER A 465 -2.76 -3.12 24.20
N LEU A 466 -2.24 -2.43 23.20
CA LEU A 466 -1.61 -1.12 23.35
C LEU A 466 -2.63 -0.04 23.75
N SER A 467 -3.85 -0.06 23.21
CA SER A 467 -4.94 0.82 23.64
C SER A 467 -5.27 0.66 25.13
N GLY A 468 -5.26 -0.58 25.62
CA GLY A 468 -5.36 -0.87 27.06
C GLY A 468 -4.20 -0.26 27.86
N THR A 469 -2.98 -0.32 27.32
CA THR A 469 -1.79 0.27 27.95
C THR A 469 -1.88 1.80 27.99
N VAL A 470 -2.25 2.45 26.88
CA VAL A 470 -2.49 3.90 26.81
C VAL A 470 -3.51 4.33 27.88
N THR A 471 -4.65 3.63 27.94
CA THR A 471 -5.69 3.91 28.95
C THR A 471 -5.17 3.75 30.38
N ALA A 472 -4.38 2.72 30.66
CA ALA A 472 -3.81 2.50 31.99
C ALA A 472 -2.84 3.61 32.40
N VAL A 473 -1.96 4.04 31.50
CA VAL A 473 -1.00 5.13 31.75
C VAL A 473 -1.72 6.48 31.89
N ASP A 474 -2.75 6.73 31.07
CA ASP A 474 -3.55 7.95 31.18
C ASP A 474 -4.31 8.05 32.51
N ASN A 475 -4.86 6.93 32.99
CA ASN A 475 -5.47 6.86 34.31
C ASN A 475 -4.45 7.15 35.43
N GLN A 476 -3.21 6.67 35.31
CA GLN A 476 -2.14 6.98 36.26
C GLN A 476 -1.76 8.47 36.20
N ARG A 477 -1.66 9.06 35.01
CA ARG A 477 -1.46 10.51 34.81
C ARG A 477 -2.57 11.30 35.51
N SER A 478 -3.81 10.93 35.23
CA SER A 478 -5.00 11.59 35.81
C SER A 478 -5.04 11.51 37.34
N GLN A 479 -4.55 10.43 37.94
CA GLN A 479 -4.44 10.30 39.41
C GLN A 479 -3.39 11.27 40.01
N VAL A 480 -2.28 11.50 39.29
CA VAL A 480 -1.24 12.45 39.75
C VAL A 480 -1.65 13.90 39.52
N MET A 481 -2.29 14.18 38.35
CA MET A 481 -2.76 15.52 37.99
C MET A 481 -4.12 15.85 38.59
N GLY A 482 -4.89 14.84 38.94
CA GLY A 482 -6.26 14.98 39.44
C GLY A 482 -6.30 15.71 40.75
N VAL A 483 -6.92 16.87 40.76
CA VAL A 483 -7.17 17.64 41.95
C VAL A 483 -8.42 17.10 42.62
N SER A 484 -8.30 16.67 43.87
CA SER A 484 -9.48 16.30 44.66
C SER A 484 -10.41 17.51 44.77
N SER A 485 -11.63 17.38 44.27
CA SER A 485 -12.66 18.43 44.42
C SER A 485 -12.84 18.90 45.88
N ASP A 486 -12.64 17.97 46.84
CA ASP A 486 -12.72 18.26 48.27
C ASP A 486 -11.52 19.10 48.75
N GLU A 487 -10.30 18.83 48.21
CA GLU A 487 -9.12 19.65 48.53
C GLU A 487 -9.24 21.06 47.96
N GLU A 488 -9.70 21.21 46.71
CA GLU A 488 -9.89 22.53 46.11
C GLU A 488 -11.03 23.30 46.77
N LEU A 489 -12.11 22.65 47.11
CA LEU A 489 -13.18 23.27 47.91
C LEU A 489 -12.65 23.74 49.26
N THR A 490 -11.81 22.93 49.91
CA THR A 490 -11.17 23.28 51.18
C THR A 490 -10.23 24.48 51.02
N LYS A 491 -9.41 24.52 49.97
CA LYS A 491 -8.54 25.65 49.62
C LYS A 491 -9.35 26.89 49.29
N MET A 492 -10.43 26.76 48.51
CA MET A 492 -11.31 27.88 48.16
C MET A 492 -11.96 28.48 49.41
N ILE A 493 -12.47 27.66 50.36
CA ILE A 493 -12.99 28.11 51.64
C ILE A 493 -11.91 28.82 52.46
N LYS A 494 -10.68 28.30 52.50
CA LYS A 494 -9.54 28.91 53.18
C LYS A 494 -9.19 30.28 52.60
N PHE A 495 -9.12 30.42 51.29
CA PHE A 495 -8.85 31.69 50.61
C PHE A 495 -10.01 32.68 50.77
N GLN A 496 -11.26 32.21 50.73
CA GLN A 496 -12.44 33.05 51.00
C GLN A 496 -12.46 33.59 52.44
N ASN A 497 -12.07 32.75 53.41
CA ASN A 497 -11.92 33.18 54.80
C ASN A 497 -10.77 34.17 54.99
N ALA A 498 -9.62 33.96 54.31
CA ALA A 498 -8.48 34.88 54.30
C ALA A 498 -8.86 36.24 53.68
N TYR A 499 -9.57 36.22 52.55
CA TYR A 499 -10.08 37.44 51.91
C TYR A 499 -11.03 38.21 52.84
N ASN A 500 -11.98 37.51 53.45
CA ASN A 500 -12.93 38.15 54.45
C ASN A 500 -12.20 38.73 55.67
N ALA A 501 -11.17 38.04 56.17
CA ALA A 501 -10.33 38.52 57.26
C ALA A 501 -9.53 39.75 56.83
N SER A 502 -8.93 39.76 55.67
CA SER A 502 -8.18 40.91 55.11
C SER A 502 -9.12 42.14 54.92
N SER A 503 -10.33 41.90 54.36
CA SER A 503 -11.32 42.95 54.15
C SER A 503 -11.76 43.59 55.51
N ARG A 504 -11.99 42.74 56.51
CA ARG A 504 -12.29 43.25 57.86
C ARG A 504 -11.13 44.06 58.48
N PHE A 505 -9.89 43.59 58.27
CA PHE A 505 -8.70 44.29 58.73
C PHE A 505 -8.59 45.68 58.08
N ILE A 506 -8.79 45.77 56.75
CA ILE A 506 -8.78 47.05 56.03
C ILE A 506 -9.86 47.98 56.53
N ASN A 507 -11.08 47.46 56.79
CA ASN A 507 -12.15 48.27 57.33
C ASN A 507 -11.78 48.81 58.72
N VAL A 508 -11.19 47.99 59.62
CA VAL A 508 -10.72 48.44 60.94
C VAL A 508 -9.63 49.49 60.81
N VAL A 509 -8.70 49.33 59.88
CA VAL A 509 -7.64 50.33 59.61
C VAL A 509 -8.26 51.64 59.12
N ASN A 510 -9.27 51.60 58.26
CA ASN A 510 -9.99 52.79 57.79
C ASN A 510 -10.73 53.49 58.92
N GLU A 511 -11.41 52.75 59.75
CA GLU A 511 -12.08 53.32 60.97
C GLU A 511 -11.08 53.96 61.92
N MET A 512 -9.91 53.35 62.13
CA MET A 512 -8.82 53.93 62.91
C MET A 512 -8.29 55.23 62.33
N ILE A 513 -8.06 55.26 60.99
CA ILE A 513 -7.62 56.45 60.27
C ILE A 513 -8.67 57.57 60.38
N GLU A 514 -9.94 57.23 60.16
CA GLU A 514 -11.04 58.17 60.25
C GLU A 514 -11.18 58.76 61.70
N SER A 515 -11.04 57.91 62.72
CA SER A 515 -10.99 58.33 64.10
C SER A 515 -9.82 59.27 64.43
N MET A 516 -8.61 58.96 63.91
CA MET A 516 -7.44 59.81 64.06
C MET A 516 -7.61 61.18 63.38
N ILE A 517 -8.15 61.19 62.16
CA ILE A 517 -8.40 62.44 61.42
C ILE A 517 -9.41 63.30 62.13
N THR A 518 -10.47 62.68 62.66
CA THR A 518 -11.52 63.40 63.42
C THR A 518 -11.05 63.95 64.77
N GLN A 519 -10.14 63.23 65.46
CA GLN A 519 -9.56 63.69 66.75
C GLN A 519 -8.41 64.68 66.59
N LEU A 520 -7.69 64.71 65.46
CA LEU A 520 -6.63 65.68 65.21
C LEU A 520 -7.11 66.96 64.51
N GLY A 521 -8.35 66.94 63.98
CA GLY A 521 -8.95 68.04 63.23
C GLY A 521 -9.92 68.92 64.10
N SER A 522 -10.00 68.70 65.45
CA SER A 522 -10.78 69.49 66.37
C SER A 522 -9.93 70.41 67.25
#